data_3dceb95c5deaf34b1472997705a2c640
#
_entry.id   3dceb95c5deaf34b1472997705a2c640
#
_cell.length_a   1.000
_cell.length_b   1.000
_cell.length_c   1.000
_cell.angle_alpha   90.00
_cell.angle_beta   90.00
_cell.angle_gamma   90.00
#
_symmetry.space_group_name_H-M   'P 1'
#
loop_
_entity.id
_entity.type
_entity.pdbx_description
1 polymer ?
#
loop_
_entity_poly.entity_id
_entity_poly.type
_entity_poly.pdbx_seq_one_letter_code
_entity_poly.pdbx_strand_id
1 'polypeptide(L)'
;NPHIQPTPDMAWHPVGQAPADLPLRPVVVGFGPCGIFAALVLAQMGLKPIVLERGKAVRERTQDTWGLWRQGRLNPESNVQFGEGGAGLFSDGKLYSQIRDPRHLGRKVMEEFVAAGAPEEILWVAHPHVGTFKLVKVVEALRAQITRLGGEIRFRRRVADLLLEQEHDKKILRGLV
;
A
#
# COMPACT_ATOMS: atom_id res chain seq x y z
N ASN A 1 34.93 -6.46 -23.24
CA ASN A 1 34.78 -5.06 -22.89
C ASN A 1 34.22 -4.97 -21.47
N PRO A 2 34.93 -4.32 -20.50
CA PRO A 2 34.48 -4.26 -19.10
C PRO A 2 33.17 -3.48 -18.91
N HIS A 3 32.71 -2.76 -19.93
CA HIS A 3 31.43 -2.03 -19.90
C HIS A 3 30.26 -2.83 -20.46
N ILE A 4 30.50 -4.04 -20.99
CA ILE A 4 29.44 -4.94 -21.45
C ILE A 4 29.22 -5.99 -20.40
N GLN A 5 28.05 -5.93 -19.76
CA GLN A 5 27.61 -6.87 -18.72
C GLN A 5 26.26 -7.47 -19.12
N PRO A 6 25.92 -8.68 -18.65
CA PRO A 6 24.58 -9.22 -18.81
C PRO A 6 23.55 -8.26 -18.18
N THR A 7 22.39 -8.14 -18.82
CA THR A 7 21.28 -7.38 -18.23
C THR A 7 20.87 -8.04 -16.92
N PRO A 8 20.78 -7.29 -15.81
CA PRO A 8 20.34 -7.87 -14.54
C PRO A 8 18.90 -8.37 -14.65
N ASP A 9 18.59 -9.43 -13.94
CA ASP A 9 17.19 -9.84 -13.75
C ASP A 9 16.51 -8.81 -12.86
N MET A 10 15.56 -8.06 -13.43
CA MET A 10 14.75 -7.05 -12.75
C MET A 10 13.34 -7.56 -12.43
N ALA A 11 13.04 -8.82 -12.73
CA ALA A 11 11.75 -9.42 -12.41
C ALA A 11 11.59 -9.58 -10.90
N TRP A 12 10.39 -9.31 -10.42
CA TRP A 12 10.06 -9.60 -9.03
C TRP A 12 9.66 -11.08 -8.88
N HIS A 13 10.30 -11.76 -7.94
CA HIS A 13 9.98 -13.14 -7.59
C HIS A 13 9.38 -13.20 -6.18
N PRO A 14 8.24 -13.88 -5.98
CA PRO A 14 7.66 -14.03 -4.65
C PRO A 14 8.60 -14.87 -3.77
N VAL A 15 8.73 -14.45 -2.52
CA VAL A 15 9.57 -15.16 -1.54
C VAL A 15 8.96 -16.48 -1.06
N GLY A 16 7.70 -16.75 -1.39
CA GLY A 16 6.97 -17.97 -1.03
C GLY A 16 5.50 -17.89 -1.40
N GLN A 17 4.77 -18.94 -1.07
CA GLN A 17 3.32 -19.05 -1.20
C GLN A 17 2.71 -19.37 0.16
N ALA A 18 1.46 -18.95 0.38
CA ALA A 18 0.74 -19.28 1.60
C ALA A 18 0.57 -20.81 1.73
N PRO A 19 0.71 -21.37 2.94
CA PRO A 19 0.31 -22.74 3.19
C PRO A 19 -1.22 -22.89 2.97
N ALA A 20 -1.64 -24.11 2.59
CA ALA A 20 -3.05 -24.38 2.30
C ALA A 20 -3.98 -24.16 3.50
N ASP A 21 -3.46 -24.41 4.69
CA ASP A 21 -4.16 -24.37 5.99
C ASP A 21 -3.66 -23.21 6.87
N LEU A 22 -3.54 -22.01 6.31
CA LEU A 22 -3.09 -20.83 7.04
C LEU A 22 -4.06 -20.54 8.22
N PRO A 23 -3.65 -20.76 9.48
CA PRO A 23 -4.56 -20.64 10.64
C PRO A 23 -4.89 -19.19 10.98
N LEU A 24 -3.99 -18.26 10.68
CA LEU A 24 -4.14 -16.83 10.97
C LEU A 24 -3.77 -16.00 9.74
N ARG A 25 -4.61 -15.03 9.44
CA ARG A 25 -4.37 -14.06 8.36
C ARG A 25 -3.42 -12.97 8.85
N PRO A 26 -2.43 -12.54 8.04
CA PRO A 26 -1.61 -11.40 8.40
C PRO A 26 -2.45 -10.11 8.49
N VAL A 27 -2.10 -9.25 9.42
CA VAL A 27 -2.75 -7.94 9.57
C VAL A 27 -1.79 -6.84 9.14
N VAL A 28 -2.27 -5.94 8.30
CA VAL A 28 -1.56 -4.74 7.85
C VAL A 28 -2.23 -3.53 8.50
N VAL A 29 -1.46 -2.74 9.25
CA VAL A 29 -1.96 -1.53 9.91
C VAL A 29 -1.64 -0.31 9.05
N GLY A 30 -2.70 0.36 8.58
CA GLY A 30 -2.64 1.49 7.66
C GLY A 30 -2.75 1.09 6.19
N PHE A 31 -3.42 1.94 5.39
CA PHE A 31 -3.61 1.75 3.95
C PHE A 31 -3.06 2.93 3.15
N GLY A 32 -1.92 3.46 3.59
CA GLY A 32 -1.06 4.35 2.81
C GLY A 32 -0.23 3.57 1.79
N PRO A 33 0.71 4.21 1.05
CA PRO A 33 1.48 3.55 -0.01
C PRO A 33 2.15 2.25 0.44
N CYS A 34 2.80 2.25 1.60
CA CYS A 34 3.46 1.06 2.15
C CYS A 34 2.44 -0.05 2.45
N GLY A 35 1.32 0.28 3.13
CA GLY A 35 0.29 -0.70 3.49
C GLY A 35 -0.42 -1.29 2.28
N ILE A 36 -0.66 -0.50 1.21
CA ILE A 36 -1.22 -0.97 -0.06
C ILE A 36 -0.32 -2.04 -0.66
N PHE A 37 0.99 -1.76 -0.80
CA PHE A 37 1.92 -2.72 -1.40
C PHE A 37 2.19 -3.93 -0.51
N ALA A 38 2.26 -3.76 0.82
CA ALA A 38 2.34 -4.88 1.75
C ALA A 38 1.12 -5.82 1.60
N ALA A 39 -0.08 -5.25 1.59
CA ALA A 39 -1.30 -6.03 1.41
C ALA A 39 -1.39 -6.69 0.03
N LEU A 40 -0.99 -5.99 -1.05
CA LEU A 40 -0.99 -6.52 -2.40
C LEU A 40 -0.06 -7.72 -2.54
N VAL A 41 1.19 -7.59 -2.09
CA VAL A 41 2.18 -8.67 -2.16
C VAL A 41 1.73 -9.88 -1.32
N LEU A 42 1.25 -9.66 -0.09
CA LEU A 42 0.70 -10.73 0.74
C LEU A 42 -0.49 -11.41 0.06
N ALA A 43 -1.38 -10.66 -0.57
CA ALA A 43 -2.53 -11.21 -1.29
C ALA A 43 -2.10 -12.01 -2.54
N GLN A 44 -1.12 -11.53 -3.31
CA GLN A 44 -0.53 -12.24 -4.46
C GLN A 44 0.14 -13.55 -4.04
N MET A 45 0.67 -13.63 -2.82
CA MET A 45 1.22 -14.84 -2.23
C MET A 45 0.16 -15.77 -1.62
N GLY A 46 -1.14 -15.43 -1.71
CA GLY A 46 -2.25 -16.23 -1.18
C GLY A 46 -2.54 -16.05 0.31
N LEU A 47 -1.87 -15.12 1.00
CA LEU A 47 -1.99 -14.95 2.46
C LEU A 47 -3.27 -14.23 2.91
N LYS A 48 -4.08 -13.69 1.99
CA LYS A 48 -5.40 -13.06 2.26
C LYS A 48 -5.36 -12.05 3.42
N PRO A 49 -4.55 -10.99 3.36
CA PRO A 49 -4.33 -10.08 4.47
C PRO A 49 -5.61 -9.37 4.92
N ILE A 50 -5.65 -8.96 6.19
CA ILE A 50 -6.63 -8.01 6.73
C ILE A 50 -5.92 -6.67 6.88
N VAL A 51 -6.46 -5.63 6.27
CA VAL A 51 -5.93 -4.26 6.39
C VAL A 51 -6.85 -3.46 7.31
N LEU A 52 -6.26 -2.78 8.30
CA LEU A 52 -6.96 -1.88 9.20
C LEU A 52 -6.53 -0.45 8.88
N GLU A 53 -7.45 0.35 8.33
CA GLU A 53 -7.23 1.77 8.01
C GLU A 53 -8.12 2.65 8.88
N ARG A 54 -7.49 3.60 9.60
CA ARG A 54 -8.21 4.49 10.50
C ARG A 54 -9.14 5.48 9.78
N GLY A 55 -8.74 5.93 8.60
CA GLY A 55 -9.51 6.88 7.81
C GLY A 55 -10.52 6.22 6.88
N LYS A 56 -11.03 7.01 5.96
CA LYS A 56 -12.06 6.62 5.00
C LYS A 56 -11.47 6.16 3.68
N ALA A 57 -12.29 5.49 2.87
CA ALA A 57 -11.98 5.21 1.48
C ALA A 57 -11.78 6.52 0.69
N VAL A 58 -10.99 6.46 -0.38
CA VAL A 58 -10.46 7.65 -1.08
C VAL A 58 -11.52 8.65 -1.49
N ARG A 59 -12.68 8.21 -1.95
CA ARG A 59 -13.77 9.10 -2.38
C ARG A 59 -14.48 9.78 -1.19
N GLU A 60 -14.73 9.04 -0.12
CA GLU A 60 -15.31 9.61 1.09
C GLU A 60 -14.36 10.57 1.79
N ARG A 61 -13.06 10.23 1.82
CA ARG A 61 -11.98 11.04 2.36
C ARG A 61 -11.88 12.42 1.70
N THR A 62 -12.23 12.52 0.41
CA THR A 62 -12.23 13.79 -0.31
C THR A 62 -13.13 14.84 0.37
N GLN A 63 -14.26 14.44 0.96
CA GLN A 63 -15.14 15.36 1.69
C GLN A 63 -14.46 15.92 2.94
N ASP A 64 -13.70 15.10 3.67
CA ASP A 64 -12.96 15.54 4.86
C ASP A 64 -11.84 16.52 4.51
N THR A 65 -11.09 16.25 3.43
CA THR A 65 -10.02 17.13 2.97
C THR A 65 -10.55 18.47 2.47
N TRP A 66 -11.67 18.48 1.77
CA TRP A 66 -12.32 19.72 1.35
C TRP A 66 -12.92 20.51 2.54
N GLY A 67 -13.46 19.80 3.53
CA GLY A 67 -13.91 20.41 4.79
C GLY A 67 -12.77 21.13 5.51
N LEU A 68 -11.58 20.51 5.53
CA LEU A 68 -10.38 21.13 6.09
C LEU A 68 -9.94 22.37 5.27
N TRP A 69 -9.79 22.25 3.97
CA TRP A 69 -9.23 23.32 3.14
C TRP A 69 -10.17 24.51 2.95
N ARG A 70 -11.47 24.28 2.87
CA ARG A 70 -12.47 25.34 2.60
C ARG A 70 -13.13 25.90 3.83
N GLN A 71 -13.19 25.13 4.92
CA GLN A 71 -13.97 25.46 6.10
C GLN A 71 -13.18 25.37 7.41
N GLY A 72 -11.88 25.02 7.36
CA GLY A 72 -11.04 24.84 8.53
C GLY A 72 -11.46 23.68 9.45
N ARG A 73 -12.32 22.77 8.98
CA ARG A 73 -12.82 21.62 9.77
C ARG A 73 -11.92 20.41 9.61
N LEU A 74 -11.13 20.12 10.64
CA LEU A 74 -10.28 18.94 10.69
C LEU A 74 -11.07 17.73 11.20
N ASN A 75 -11.09 16.64 10.42
CA ASN A 75 -11.44 15.32 10.92
C ASN A 75 -10.13 14.61 11.37
N PRO A 76 -9.92 14.34 12.66
CA PRO A 76 -8.66 13.77 13.15
C PRO A 76 -8.41 12.33 12.69
N GLU A 77 -9.44 11.60 12.28
CA GLU A 77 -9.34 10.21 11.83
C GLU A 77 -9.29 10.09 10.30
N SER A 78 -9.69 11.11 9.53
CA SER A 78 -9.72 11.08 8.07
C SER A 78 -9.44 12.47 7.50
N ASN A 79 -8.28 12.65 6.88
CA ASN A 79 -7.80 13.97 6.42
C ASN A 79 -6.73 13.80 5.34
N VAL A 80 -5.87 14.81 5.11
CA VAL A 80 -4.76 14.74 4.14
C VAL A 80 -3.74 13.66 4.50
N GLN A 81 -3.56 13.35 5.77
CA GLN A 81 -2.58 12.37 6.25
C GLN A 81 -3.17 10.96 6.36
N PHE A 82 -4.38 10.83 6.91
CA PHE A 82 -5.02 9.56 7.21
C PHE A 82 -6.16 9.24 6.24
N GLY A 83 -6.26 7.96 5.89
CA GLY A 83 -7.22 7.42 4.93
C GLY A 83 -6.53 6.69 3.77
N GLU A 84 -7.32 6.03 2.94
CA GLU A 84 -6.84 5.26 1.78
C GLU A 84 -5.88 6.06 0.91
N GLY A 85 -4.74 5.46 0.57
CA GLY A 85 -3.67 6.08 -0.21
C GLY A 85 -2.74 6.99 0.60
N GLY A 86 -3.05 7.27 1.88
CA GLY A 86 -2.23 8.11 2.76
C GLY A 86 -2.00 9.52 2.21
N ALA A 87 -0.96 10.19 2.67
CA ALA A 87 -0.55 11.50 2.16
C ALA A 87 -0.07 11.46 0.71
N GLY A 88 0.31 10.27 0.21
CA GLY A 88 0.75 10.06 -1.16
C GLY A 88 -0.26 10.51 -2.23
N LEU A 89 -1.55 10.45 -1.96
CA LEU A 89 -2.60 10.95 -2.87
C LEU A 89 -2.50 12.45 -3.20
N PHE A 90 -1.83 13.21 -2.34
CA PHE A 90 -1.69 14.67 -2.49
C PHE A 90 -0.29 15.09 -2.98
N SER A 91 0.52 14.12 -3.41
CA SER A 91 1.91 14.34 -3.88
C SER A 91 2.03 14.54 -5.39
N ASP A 92 0.93 14.68 -6.12
CA ASP A 92 0.89 14.65 -7.60
C ASP A 92 1.32 13.29 -8.20
N GLY A 93 1.50 12.28 -7.37
CA GLY A 93 1.90 10.94 -7.80
C GLY A 93 3.33 10.86 -8.33
N LYS A 94 4.24 11.65 -7.79
CA LYS A 94 5.67 11.56 -8.08
C LYS A 94 6.22 10.23 -7.58
N LEU A 95 6.87 9.46 -8.46
CA LEU A 95 7.28 8.08 -8.21
C LEU A 95 8.81 7.90 -8.23
N TYR A 96 9.58 8.98 -8.21
CA TYR A 96 11.03 8.88 -8.17
C TYR A 96 11.58 9.11 -6.75
N SER A 97 12.68 8.45 -6.46
CA SER A 97 13.35 8.48 -5.17
C SER A 97 14.88 8.47 -5.38
N GLN A 98 15.62 8.95 -4.39
CA GLN A 98 17.07 8.85 -4.33
C GLN A 98 17.56 7.57 -3.63
N ILE A 99 16.64 6.69 -3.23
CA ILE A 99 16.95 5.41 -2.56
C ILE A 99 17.61 4.48 -3.57
N ARG A 100 18.74 3.88 -3.17
CA ARG A 100 19.36 2.81 -3.96
C ARG A 100 18.49 1.56 -3.89
N ASP A 101 18.16 0.99 -5.06
CA ASP A 101 17.32 -0.19 -5.20
C ASP A 101 18.08 -1.33 -5.92
N PRO A 102 19.06 -1.97 -5.25
CA PRO A 102 19.89 -3.00 -5.88
C PRO A 102 19.11 -4.28 -6.25
N ARG A 103 17.90 -4.44 -5.74
CA ARG A 103 17.02 -5.57 -6.04
C ARG A 103 15.93 -5.25 -7.05
N HIS A 104 15.93 -4.05 -7.62
CA HIS A 104 14.93 -3.57 -8.59
C HIS A 104 13.47 -3.69 -8.13
N LEU A 105 13.21 -3.57 -6.82
CA LEU A 105 11.86 -3.67 -6.25
C LEU A 105 10.95 -2.53 -6.71
N GLY A 106 11.53 -1.39 -7.01
CA GLY A 106 10.81 -0.26 -7.61
C GLY A 106 10.16 -0.62 -8.94
N ARG A 107 10.77 -1.52 -9.72
CA ARG A 107 10.21 -2.02 -10.99
C ARG A 107 8.85 -2.69 -10.76
N LYS A 108 8.74 -3.57 -9.78
CA LYS A 108 7.47 -4.22 -9.38
C LYS A 108 6.40 -3.18 -9.04
N VAL A 109 6.76 -2.13 -8.29
CA VAL A 109 5.82 -1.06 -7.92
C VAL A 109 5.28 -0.35 -9.17
N MET A 110 6.15 0.00 -10.11
CA MET A 110 5.75 0.66 -11.35
C MET A 110 4.85 -0.23 -12.23
N GLU A 111 5.18 -1.51 -12.34
CA GLU A 111 4.37 -2.48 -13.09
C GLU A 111 2.97 -2.65 -12.48
N GLU A 112 2.85 -2.71 -11.16
CA GLU A 112 1.54 -2.75 -10.50
C GLU A 112 0.74 -1.46 -10.70
N PHE A 113 1.39 -0.30 -10.71
CA PHE A 113 0.71 0.96 -11.03
C PHE A 113 0.19 0.97 -12.47
N VAL A 114 0.98 0.50 -13.44
CA VAL A 114 0.53 0.38 -14.85
C VAL A 114 -0.63 -0.60 -14.96
N ALA A 115 -0.54 -1.77 -14.33
CA ALA A 115 -1.62 -2.75 -14.28
C ALA A 115 -2.91 -2.18 -13.62
N ALA A 116 -2.76 -1.23 -12.71
CA ALA A 116 -3.85 -0.50 -12.06
C ALA A 116 -4.33 0.74 -12.84
N GLY A 117 -3.81 0.99 -14.05
CA GLY A 117 -4.25 2.06 -14.96
C GLY A 117 -3.40 3.34 -14.92
N ALA A 118 -2.21 3.31 -14.35
CA ALA A 118 -1.25 4.40 -14.53
C ALA A 118 -0.71 4.43 -15.98
N PRO A 119 -0.19 5.57 -16.43
CA PRO A 119 0.43 5.68 -17.75
C PRO A 119 1.62 4.73 -17.87
N GLU A 120 1.74 4.04 -19.01
CA GLU A 120 2.79 3.06 -19.25
C GLU A 120 4.19 3.70 -19.27
N GLU A 121 4.28 4.96 -19.67
CA GLU A 121 5.55 5.71 -19.71
C GLU A 121 6.27 5.79 -18.37
N ILE A 122 5.60 5.58 -17.22
CA ILE A 122 6.26 5.56 -15.92
C ILE A 122 7.33 4.47 -15.80
N LEU A 123 7.31 3.45 -16.67
CA LEU A 123 8.28 2.35 -16.67
C LEU A 123 9.65 2.75 -17.21
N TRP A 124 9.77 3.86 -17.98
CA TRP A 124 11.01 4.23 -18.67
C TRP A 124 11.40 5.72 -18.58
N VAL A 125 10.53 6.59 -18.07
CA VAL A 125 10.91 8.00 -17.86
C VAL A 125 11.73 8.17 -16.59
N ALA A 126 12.67 9.13 -16.60
CA ALA A 126 13.59 9.34 -15.48
C ALA A 126 12.90 9.89 -14.21
N HIS A 127 11.84 10.67 -14.37
CA HIS A 127 11.08 11.26 -13.28
C HIS A 127 9.58 10.98 -13.46
N PRO A 128 9.17 9.72 -13.23
CA PRO A 128 7.80 9.30 -13.48
C PRO A 128 6.81 9.94 -12.50
N HIS A 129 5.62 10.28 -13.00
CA HIS A 129 4.51 10.73 -12.17
C HIS A 129 3.18 10.26 -12.76
N VAL A 130 2.21 10.02 -11.91
CA VAL A 130 0.87 9.50 -12.31
C VAL A 130 -0.14 10.63 -12.50
N GLY A 131 0.00 11.72 -11.75
CA GLY A 131 -0.97 12.80 -11.66
C GLY A 131 -2.11 12.48 -10.66
N THR A 132 -2.55 13.49 -9.93
CA THR A 132 -3.46 13.36 -8.78
C THR A 132 -4.77 12.63 -9.12
N PHE A 133 -5.43 12.98 -10.23
CA PHE A 133 -6.72 12.38 -10.60
C PHE A 133 -6.61 10.91 -11.02
N LYS A 134 -5.53 10.55 -11.73
CA LYS A 134 -5.27 9.17 -12.12
C LYS A 134 -4.90 8.33 -10.89
N LEU A 135 -4.16 8.91 -9.95
CA LEU A 135 -3.71 8.22 -8.74
C LEU A 135 -4.89 7.70 -7.89
N VAL A 136 -5.99 8.45 -7.81
CA VAL A 136 -7.23 7.99 -7.15
C VAL A 136 -7.73 6.69 -7.78
N LYS A 137 -7.80 6.63 -9.12
CA LYS A 137 -8.25 5.42 -9.84
C LYS A 137 -7.29 4.25 -9.65
N VAL A 138 -5.98 4.52 -9.66
CA VAL A 138 -4.94 3.51 -9.42
C VAL A 138 -5.10 2.90 -8.02
N VAL A 139 -5.29 3.72 -7.00
CA VAL A 139 -5.49 3.25 -5.62
C VAL A 139 -6.77 2.42 -5.50
N GLU A 140 -7.87 2.83 -6.12
CA GLU A 140 -9.12 2.05 -6.17
C GLU A 140 -8.93 0.69 -6.87
N ALA A 141 -8.16 0.66 -7.97
CA ALA A 141 -7.86 -0.56 -8.71
C ALA A 141 -6.99 -1.52 -7.89
N LEU A 142 -5.97 -1.01 -7.19
CA LEU A 142 -5.13 -1.81 -6.29
C LEU A 142 -5.95 -2.40 -5.13
N ARG A 143 -6.85 -1.61 -4.52
CA ARG A 143 -7.80 -2.10 -3.52
C ARG A 143 -8.66 -3.24 -4.07
N ALA A 144 -9.24 -3.05 -5.25
CA ALA A 144 -10.07 -4.06 -5.91
C ALA A 144 -9.28 -5.34 -6.19
N GLN A 145 -8.00 -5.21 -6.58
CA GLN A 145 -7.12 -6.36 -6.81
C GLN A 145 -6.85 -7.12 -5.52
N ILE A 146 -6.49 -6.44 -4.42
CA ILE A 146 -6.29 -7.05 -3.10
C ILE A 146 -7.54 -7.81 -2.66
N THR A 147 -8.73 -7.20 -2.82
CA THR A 147 -10.00 -7.82 -2.44
C THR A 147 -10.31 -9.05 -3.30
N ARG A 148 -10.09 -8.97 -4.61
CA ARG A 148 -10.27 -10.12 -5.53
C ARG A 148 -9.36 -11.30 -5.19
N LEU A 149 -8.16 -11.03 -4.65
CA LEU A 149 -7.22 -12.04 -4.17
C LEU A 149 -7.53 -12.54 -2.75
N GLY A 150 -8.68 -12.15 -2.18
CA GLY A 150 -9.13 -12.60 -0.86
C GLY A 150 -8.65 -11.75 0.31
N GLY A 151 -7.97 -10.62 0.07
CA GLY A 151 -7.69 -9.63 1.09
C GLY A 151 -8.94 -8.89 1.55
N GLU A 152 -8.91 -8.33 2.74
CA GLU A 152 -10.02 -7.59 3.35
C GLU A 152 -9.51 -6.23 3.83
N ILE A 153 -10.20 -5.14 3.47
CA ILE A 153 -9.86 -3.79 3.92
C ILE A 153 -10.97 -3.28 4.81
N ARG A 154 -10.62 -2.93 6.05
CA ARG A 154 -11.53 -2.38 7.06
C ARG A 154 -11.20 -0.91 7.29
N PHE A 155 -11.99 -0.03 6.71
CA PHE A 155 -11.90 1.40 6.94
C PHE A 155 -12.52 1.80 8.29
N ARG A 156 -12.13 2.99 8.80
CA ARG A 156 -12.58 3.52 10.09
C ARG A 156 -12.28 2.56 11.25
N ARG A 157 -11.12 1.90 11.16
CA ARG A 157 -10.58 0.99 12.17
C ARG A 157 -9.18 1.45 12.55
N ARG A 158 -9.13 2.24 13.60
CA ARG A 158 -7.88 2.70 14.18
C ARG A 158 -7.35 1.62 15.12
N VAL A 159 -6.11 1.22 14.91
CA VAL A 159 -5.36 0.44 15.90
C VAL A 159 -4.81 1.42 16.92
N ALA A 160 -5.22 1.26 18.16
CA ALA A 160 -4.83 2.11 19.28
C ALA A 160 -3.73 1.47 20.13
N ASP A 161 -3.72 0.13 20.21
CA ASP A 161 -2.78 -0.60 21.06
C ASP A 161 -2.59 -2.05 20.58
N LEU A 162 -1.65 -2.75 21.20
CA LEU A 162 -1.33 -4.16 20.98
C LEU A 162 -1.70 -4.99 22.21
N LEU A 163 -2.44 -6.07 22.02
CA LEU A 163 -2.69 -7.04 23.08
C LEU A 163 -1.48 -7.97 23.17
N LEU A 164 -0.66 -7.74 24.17
CA LEU A 164 0.54 -8.52 24.46
C LEU A 164 0.31 -9.38 25.68
N GLU A 165 0.63 -10.66 25.57
CA GLU A 165 0.67 -11.61 26.67
C GLU A 165 2.11 -11.95 27.00
N GLN A 166 2.45 -12.02 28.31
CA GLN A 166 3.76 -12.42 28.78
C GLN A 166 3.75 -13.94 28.98
N GLU A 167 4.56 -14.66 28.19
CA GLU A 167 4.81 -16.08 28.39
C GLU A 167 6.31 -16.31 28.67
N HIS A 168 6.64 -16.60 29.91
CA HIS A 168 8.03 -16.70 30.37
C HIS A 168 8.81 -15.41 30.01
N ASP A 169 9.91 -15.50 29.27
CA ASP A 169 10.74 -14.35 28.86
C ASP A 169 10.31 -13.74 27.51
N LYS A 170 9.18 -14.16 26.93
CA LYS A 170 8.71 -13.69 25.62
C LYS A 170 7.40 -12.95 25.73
N LYS A 171 7.27 -11.87 24.95
CA LYS A 171 5.97 -11.21 24.73
C LYS A 171 5.34 -11.77 23.45
N ILE A 172 4.14 -12.27 23.56
CA ILE A 172 3.36 -12.83 22.45
C ILE A 172 2.26 -11.84 22.07
N LEU A 173 2.22 -11.46 20.80
CA LEU A 173 1.13 -10.63 20.25
C LEU A 173 -0.12 -11.51 20.09
N ARG A 174 -1.20 -11.20 20.84
CA ARG A 174 -2.47 -11.91 20.78
C ARG A 174 -3.53 -11.20 19.95
N GLY A 175 -3.40 -9.89 19.78
CA GLY A 175 -4.37 -9.12 19.02
C GLY A 175 -4.06 -7.64 18.97
N LEU A 176 -5.01 -6.90 18.40
CA LEU A 176 -4.98 -5.45 18.23
C LEU A 176 -6.21 -4.82 18.88
N VAL A 177 -6.05 -3.63 19.47
CA VAL A 177 -7.12 -2.80 20.02
C VAL A 177 -7.45 -1.65 19.08
#